data_41195474fdbaf41407c6178cee0dda61
#
_entry.id   41195474fdbaf41407c6178cee0dda61
#
_cell.length_a   1.000
_cell.length_b   1.000
_cell.length_c   1.000
_cell.angle_alpha   90.00
_cell.angle_beta   90.00
_cell.angle_gamma   90.00
#
_symmetry.space_group_name_H-M   'P 1'
#
loop_
_entity.id
_entity.type
_entity.pdbx_description
1 polymer ?
#
loop_
_entity_poly.entity_id
_entity_poly.type
_entity_poly.pdbx_seq_one_letter_code
_entity_poly.pdbx_strand_id
1 'polypeptide(L)'
;MRDPIEAVADHVITTQLRDIPEPARKSAKTFLLDTIGVALAGTRDPYVKNLLAHATNNGGAKTSRVIGQRVNLAPADAAIVNGYQIHNSEFDCIHEEAVVHTMSVLLASVLADADYRGGVDGRSLLRAMVLGVDVACNIGIACRGGLRFFRPATAGIFAAVAALGSIRKYDKATLLNAFALGYLQVAGTMQAHSEGSPLLALQIGLSARNALTACDLAENGLPGLEQVLEGPFGYFNTIEKGSDINQVLPTLGRVWRITEVAHKPFPSGRATHGIIDAILELKSAHGINAADVRSVDAQVPQLTHQLVGRPIHKNMDANYARLNARYAAAIALQRGSVHLDDFVETALQDKATITLAEKVNIVVDDNPDPNALSPVTLKITASTGATYSKTIDTVLGHPSKPLDRKTHLTKFETNCNYATMPPPAVNQKHLIRMVDQLEDLTDVRQILDLIAGA
;
A
#
# COMPACT_ATOMS: atom_id res chain seq x y z
N MET A 1 -13.16 -17.33 26.54
CA MET A 1 -11.83 -16.76 26.26
C MET A 1 -12.05 -15.30 25.88
N ARG A 2 -11.15 -14.40 26.23
CA ARG A 2 -11.24 -13.00 25.78
C ARG A 2 -10.86 -12.95 24.32
N ASP A 3 -11.52 -12.09 23.54
CA ASP A 3 -11.19 -11.92 22.11
C ASP A 3 -9.78 -11.30 21.98
N PRO A 4 -8.96 -11.77 21.02
CA PRO A 4 -7.60 -11.24 20.77
C PRO A 4 -7.53 -9.73 20.56
N ILE A 5 -8.63 -9.08 20.14
CA ILE A 5 -8.70 -7.63 19.97
C ILE A 5 -8.38 -6.87 21.27
N GLU A 6 -8.60 -7.48 22.44
CA GLU A 6 -8.24 -6.87 23.72
C GLU A 6 -6.73 -6.72 23.88
N ALA A 7 -5.95 -7.74 23.50
CA ALA A 7 -4.48 -7.65 23.54
C ALA A 7 -3.94 -6.65 22.53
N VAL A 8 -4.59 -6.54 21.36
CA VAL A 8 -4.28 -5.52 20.36
C VAL A 8 -4.56 -4.12 20.91
N ALA A 9 -5.71 -3.93 21.57
CA ALA A 9 -6.04 -2.64 22.19
C ALA A 9 -5.06 -2.28 23.32
N ASP A 10 -4.68 -3.23 24.16
CA ASP A 10 -3.69 -3.03 25.22
C ASP A 10 -2.34 -2.60 24.63
N HIS A 11 -1.88 -3.24 23.54
CA HIS A 11 -0.65 -2.84 22.83
C HIS A 11 -0.72 -1.38 22.36
N VAL A 12 -1.82 -0.97 21.72
CA VAL A 12 -1.99 0.39 21.22
C VAL A 12 -1.98 1.43 22.35
N ILE A 13 -2.63 1.13 23.49
CA ILE A 13 -2.78 2.08 24.60
C ILE A 13 -1.50 2.21 25.40
N THR A 14 -0.86 1.08 25.73
CA THR A 14 0.26 1.05 26.67
C THR A 14 1.59 1.46 26.03
N THR A 15 1.80 1.18 24.74
CA THR A 15 3.05 1.48 24.04
C THR A 15 3.29 2.98 23.93
N GLN A 16 4.41 3.46 24.42
CA GLN A 16 4.85 4.85 24.30
C GLN A 16 5.90 4.98 23.20
N LEU A 17 6.09 6.20 22.68
CA LEU A 17 7.12 6.43 21.63
C LEU A 17 8.53 6.00 22.06
N ARG A 18 8.86 6.11 23.36
CA ARG A 18 10.16 5.69 23.92
C ARG A 18 10.36 4.17 23.85
N ASP A 19 9.27 3.39 23.77
CA ASP A 19 9.31 1.93 23.71
C ASP A 19 9.54 1.44 22.26
N ILE A 20 9.35 2.34 21.27
CA ILE A 20 9.54 2.06 19.83
C ILE A 20 11.01 2.28 19.48
N PRO A 21 11.73 1.23 19.05
CA PRO A 21 13.16 1.33 18.74
C PRO A 21 13.44 2.20 17.51
N GLU A 22 14.66 2.72 17.44
CA GLU A 22 15.07 3.61 16.36
C GLU A 22 14.84 3.04 14.95
N PRO A 23 15.15 1.75 14.64
CA PRO A 23 14.87 1.19 13.32
C PRO A 23 13.39 1.30 12.91
N ALA A 24 12.44 1.05 13.83
CA ALA A 24 11.01 1.17 13.54
C ALA A 24 10.60 2.63 13.31
N ARG A 25 11.11 3.58 14.08
CA ARG A 25 10.88 5.01 13.87
C ARG A 25 11.44 5.48 12.53
N LYS A 26 12.63 5.03 12.16
CA LYS A 26 13.25 5.33 10.85
C LYS A 26 12.43 4.77 9.70
N SER A 27 11.97 3.52 9.80
CA SER A 27 11.09 2.90 8.78
C SER A 27 9.79 3.69 8.64
N ALA A 28 9.15 4.11 9.75
CA ALA A 28 7.94 4.92 9.71
C ALA A 28 8.14 6.24 8.97
N LYS A 29 9.24 6.95 9.20
CA LYS A 29 9.60 8.17 8.45
C LYS A 29 9.82 7.88 6.96
N THR A 30 10.52 6.80 6.65
CA THR A 30 10.75 6.36 5.26
C THR A 30 9.43 6.14 4.54
N PHE A 31 8.52 5.38 5.14
CA PHE A 31 7.22 5.08 4.51
C PHE A 31 6.23 6.22 4.56
N LEU A 32 6.33 7.16 5.49
CA LEU A 32 5.59 8.42 5.45
C LEU A 32 5.96 9.22 4.19
N LEU A 33 7.26 9.44 3.96
CA LEU A 33 7.73 10.19 2.79
C LEU A 33 7.36 9.48 1.48
N ASP A 34 7.54 8.17 1.43
CA ASP A 34 7.16 7.34 0.28
C ASP A 34 5.67 7.48 -0.04
N THR A 35 4.81 7.31 0.97
CA THR A 35 3.35 7.36 0.80
C THR A 35 2.86 8.72 0.34
N ILE A 36 3.44 9.81 0.85
CA ILE A 36 3.14 11.17 0.39
C ILE A 36 3.51 11.33 -1.09
N GLY A 37 4.72 10.89 -1.48
CA GLY A 37 5.15 10.93 -2.87
C GLY A 37 4.23 10.15 -3.80
N VAL A 38 3.83 8.95 -3.39
CA VAL A 38 2.91 8.09 -4.15
C VAL A 38 1.52 8.73 -4.27
N ALA A 39 1.00 9.34 -3.20
CA ALA A 39 -0.27 10.06 -3.25
C ALA A 39 -0.24 11.23 -4.24
N LEU A 40 0.86 11.98 -4.27
CA LEU A 40 1.07 13.06 -5.25
C LEU A 40 1.07 12.54 -6.68
N ALA A 41 1.79 11.45 -6.96
CA ALA A 41 1.77 10.81 -8.28
C ALA A 41 0.35 10.34 -8.67
N GLY A 42 -0.39 9.81 -7.70
CA GLY A 42 -1.76 9.34 -7.87
C GLY A 42 -2.77 10.42 -8.26
N THR A 43 -2.44 11.71 -8.11
CA THR A 43 -3.30 12.83 -8.52
C THR A 43 -3.59 12.86 -10.02
N ARG A 44 -2.73 12.24 -10.85
CA ARG A 44 -2.90 12.19 -12.32
C ARG A 44 -3.90 11.15 -12.81
N ASP A 45 -4.33 10.25 -11.94
CA ASP A 45 -5.31 9.25 -12.33
C ASP A 45 -6.63 9.90 -12.75
N PRO A 46 -7.20 9.52 -13.92
CA PRO A 46 -8.38 10.19 -14.48
C PRO A 46 -9.63 10.10 -13.60
N TYR A 47 -9.72 9.11 -12.72
CA TYR A 47 -10.89 8.94 -11.85
C TYR A 47 -10.85 9.83 -10.60
N VAL A 48 -9.72 10.45 -10.27
CA VAL A 48 -9.63 11.43 -9.16
C VAL A 48 -10.63 12.56 -9.35
N LYS A 49 -10.82 13.06 -10.58
CA LYS A 49 -11.83 14.10 -10.89
C LYS A 49 -13.27 13.67 -10.55
N ASN A 50 -13.59 12.38 -10.73
CA ASN A 50 -14.93 11.86 -10.42
C ASN A 50 -15.17 11.80 -8.92
N LEU A 51 -14.14 11.40 -8.14
CA LEU A 51 -14.19 11.38 -6.68
C LEU A 51 -14.31 12.81 -6.12
N LEU A 52 -13.53 13.75 -6.65
CA LEU A 52 -13.61 15.16 -6.27
C LEU A 52 -14.99 15.75 -6.58
N ALA A 53 -15.55 15.48 -7.76
CA ALA A 53 -16.89 15.94 -8.14
C ALA A 53 -17.96 15.40 -7.19
N HIS A 54 -17.91 14.11 -6.84
CA HIS A 54 -18.82 13.51 -5.86
C HIS A 54 -18.67 14.19 -4.49
N ALA A 55 -17.45 14.26 -3.97
CA ALA A 55 -17.14 14.79 -2.63
C ALA A 55 -17.47 16.28 -2.49
N THR A 56 -17.29 17.07 -3.55
CA THR A 56 -17.60 18.51 -3.55
C THR A 56 -19.10 18.78 -3.42
N ASN A 57 -19.93 17.87 -3.94
CA ASN A 57 -21.39 17.95 -3.87
C ASN A 57 -21.95 17.48 -2.52
N ASN A 58 -21.17 16.74 -1.73
CA ASN A 58 -21.55 16.36 -0.38
C ASN A 58 -21.53 17.59 0.55
N GLY A 59 -22.48 17.65 1.47
CA GLY A 59 -22.51 18.67 2.52
C GLY A 59 -21.40 18.40 3.58
N GLY A 60 -21.26 19.34 4.52
CA GLY A 60 -20.38 19.24 5.67
C GLY A 60 -19.28 20.28 5.72
N ALA A 61 -18.56 20.32 6.84
CA ALA A 61 -17.45 21.28 7.05
C ALA A 61 -16.27 20.88 6.15
N LYS A 62 -15.91 21.73 5.21
CA LYS A 62 -14.79 21.52 4.28
C LYS A 62 -13.48 21.93 4.93
N THR A 63 -12.99 21.11 5.86
CA THR A 63 -11.85 21.42 6.72
C THR A 63 -10.59 20.64 6.37
N SER A 64 -10.72 19.47 5.72
CA SER A 64 -9.59 18.59 5.46
C SER A 64 -9.09 18.72 4.03
N ARG A 65 -7.80 18.94 3.89
CA ARG A 65 -7.12 19.07 2.59
C ARG A 65 -6.98 17.73 1.89
N VAL A 66 -7.06 17.78 0.57
CA VAL A 66 -6.74 16.66 -0.30
C VAL A 66 -5.30 16.81 -0.78
N ILE A 67 -4.50 15.75 -0.66
CA ILE A 67 -3.09 15.74 -1.06
C ILE A 67 -2.96 16.11 -2.54
N GLY A 68 -2.14 17.11 -2.85
CA GLY A 68 -1.86 17.55 -4.21
C GLY A 68 -3.05 18.19 -4.94
N GLN A 69 -4.10 18.62 -4.22
CA GLN A 69 -5.31 19.24 -4.79
C GLN A 69 -5.60 20.58 -4.09
N ARG A 70 -6.13 21.55 -4.84
CA ARG A 70 -6.56 22.87 -4.29
C ARG A 70 -8.00 22.80 -3.76
N VAL A 71 -8.31 21.80 -2.94
CA VAL A 71 -9.65 21.62 -2.41
C VAL A 71 -9.61 21.11 -0.98
N ASN A 72 -10.51 21.65 -0.16
CA ASN A 72 -10.84 21.11 1.14
C ASN A 72 -12.19 20.42 1.08
N LEU A 73 -12.27 19.27 1.72
CA LEU A 73 -13.48 18.44 1.78
C LEU A 73 -13.85 18.14 3.25
N ALA A 74 -15.00 17.55 3.47
CA ALA A 74 -15.28 16.91 4.76
C ALA A 74 -14.23 15.81 5.04
N PRO A 75 -13.84 15.57 6.30
CA PRO A 75 -12.77 14.62 6.63
C PRO A 75 -12.96 13.25 6.01
N ALA A 76 -14.17 12.71 6.04
CA ALA A 76 -14.52 11.44 5.46
C ALA A 76 -14.31 11.40 3.93
N ASP A 77 -14.69 12.46 3.23
CA ASP A 77 -14.53 12.57 1.78
C ASP A 77 -13.05 12.79 1.40
N ALA A 78 -12.32 13.60 2.17
CA ALA A 78 -10.88 13.78 1.99
C ALA A 78 -10.12 12.46 2.16
N ALA A 79 -10.50 11.64 3.15
CA ALA A 79 -9.93 10.32 3.35
C ALA A 79 -10.19 9.38 2.17
N ILE A 80 -11.37 9.43 1.53
CA ILE A 80 -11.65 8.65 0.32
C ILE A 80 -10.69 9.02 -0.80
N VAL A 81 -10.56 10.32 -1.09
CA VAL A 81 -9.74 10.77 -2.21
C VAL A 81 -8.26 10.50 -1.94
N ASN A 82 -7.77 10.81 -0.74
CA ASN A 82 -6.38 10.56 -0.34
C ASN A 82 -6.05 9.06 -0.41
N GLY A 83 -6.91 8.19 0.12
CA GLY A 83 -6.71 6.74 0.07
C GLY A 83 -6.68 6.20 -1.36
N TYR A 84 -7.57 6.69 -2.22
CA TYR A 84 -7.56 6.39 -3.64
C TYR A 84 -6.25 6.81 -4.31
N GLN A 85 -5.79 8.05 -4.10
CA GLN A 85 -4.56 8.58 -4.67
C GLN A 85 -3.31 7.81 -4.20
N ILE A 86 -3.28 7.36 -2.95
CA ILE A 86 -2.16 6.58 -2.43
C ILE A 86 -2.04 5.22 -3.14
N HIS A 87 -3.16 4.57 -3.48
CA HIS A 87 -3.14 3.18 -3.97
C HIS A 87 -3.30 3.02 -5.49
N ASN A 88 -3.84 3.99 -6.21
CA ASN A 88 -4.23 3.86 -7.62
C ASN A 88 -3.08 3.60 -8.60
N SER A 89 -1.84 3.87 -8.19
CA SER A 89 -0.66 3.63 -9.02
C SER A 89 0.07 2.31 -8.72
N GLU A 90 -0.43 1.50 -7.77
CA GLU A 90 0.26 0.27 -7.31
C GLU A 90 1.71 0.51 -6.91
N PHE A 91 2.01 1.68 -6.28
CA PHE A 91 3.37 2.10 -5.97
C PHE A 91 3.62 2.29 -4.47
N ASP A 92 2.60 2.15 -3.66
CA ASP A 92 2.62 2.22 -2.20
C ASP A 92 3.27 0.98 -1.57
N CYS A 93 3.84 1.15 -0.39
CA CYS A 93 4.53 0.10 0.35
C CYS A 93 3.61 -1.05 0.76
N ILE A 94 4.20 -2.22 1.02
CA ILE A 94 3.46 -3.45 1.36
C ILE A 94 4.21 -4.27 2.40
N HIS A 95 3.51 -4.89 3.32
CA HIS A 95 4.02 -6.01 4.11
C HIS A 95 3.68 -7.31 3.38
N GLU A 96 4.69 -8.02 2.89
CA GLU A 96 4.51 -9.15 1.96
C GLU A 96 3.80 -10.33 2.64
N GLU A 97 4.27 -10.78 3.80
CA GLU A 97 3.67 -11.90 4.53
C GLU A 97 2.22 -11.60 4.95
N ALA A 98 1.94 -10.39 5.40
CA ALA A 98 0.57 -9.98 5.76
C ALA A 98 -0.32 -9.76 4.53
N VAL A 99 0.25 -9.53 3.35
CA VAL A 99 -0.40 -9.07 2.13
C VAL A 99 -1.24 -7.81 2.40
N VAL A 100 -0.64 -6.80 3.05
CA VAL A 100 -1.31 -5.55 3.46
C VAL A 100 -0.51 -4.34 3.00
N HIS A 101 -1.17 -3.39 2.35
CA HIS A 101 -0.64 -2.07 2.03
C HIS A 101 -0.82 -1.17 3.26
N THR A 102 0.16 -1.19 4.16
CA THR A 102 0.03 -0.79 5.56
C THR A 102 -0.25 0.69 5.78
N MET A 103 0.29 1.56 4.92
CA MET A 103 0.20 3.02 5.10
C MET A 103 -1.02 3.65 4.42
N SER A 104 -1.67 2.95 3.48
CA SER A 104 -2.60 3.57 2.55
C SER A 104 -3.91 4.00 3.24
N VAL A 105 -4.55 3.08 3.97
CA VAL A 105 -5.78 3.38 4.74
C VAL A 105 -5.44 4.27 5.94
N LEU A 106 -4.34 3.94 6.63
CA LEU A 106 -3.90 4.64 7.84
C LEU A 106 -3.62 6.11 7.57
N LEU A 107 -2.75 6.42 6.61
CA LEU A 107 -2.31 7.79 6.39
C LEU A 107 -3.43 8.66 5.81
N ALA A 108 -4.26 8.10 4.93
CA ALA A 108 -5.42 8.79 4.39
C ALA A 108 -6.39 9.26 5.48
N SER A 109 -6.66 8.41 6.47
CA SER A 109 -7.55 8.75 7.60
C SER A 109 -6.89 9.74 8.56
N VAL A 110 -5.63 9.48 8.96
CA VAL A 110 -4.94 10.28 9.98
C VAL A 110 -4.68 11.71 9.51
N LEU A 111 -4.30 11.92 8.25
CA LEU A 111 -4.07 13.27 7.73
C LEU A 111 -5.39 14.06 7.61
N ALA A 112 -6.48 13.41 7.19
CA ALA A 112 -7.79 14.05 7.13
C ALA A 112 -8.31 14.43 8.53
N ASP A 113 -8.09 13.57 9.53
CA ASP A 113 -8.43 13.80 10.92
C ASP A 113 -7.60 14.93 11.55
N ALA A 114 -6.30 14.95 11.30
CA ALA A 114 -5.40 15.98 11.81
C ALA A 114 -5.81 17.38 11.34
N ASP A 115 -6.18 17.52 10.08
CA ASP A 115 -6.71 18.81 9.58
C ASP A 115 -8.00 19.24 10.28
N TYR A 116 -8.94 18.30 10.42
CA TYR A 116 -10.23 18.57 11.06
C TYR A 116 -10.13 18.92 12.53
N ARG A 117 -9.27 18.22 13.28
CA ARG A 117 -9.15 18.37 14.75
C ARG A 117 -8.17 19.44 15.20
N GLY A 118 -7.57 20.18 14.27
CA GLY A 118 -6.68 21.31 14.62
C GLY A 118 -5.22 20.93 14.76
N GLY A 119 -4.80 19.78 14.25
CA GLY A 119 -3.40 19.35 14.18
C GLY A 119 -3.05 18.20 15.12
N VAL A 120 -1.88 17.63 14.89
CA VAL A 120 -1.23 16.62 15.72
C VAL A 120 0.28 16.79 15.65
N ASP A 121 1.00 16.57 16.74
CA ASP A 121 2.47 16.65 16.74
C ASP A 121 3.10 15.42 16.05
N GLY A 122 4.33 15.60 15.56
CA GLY A 122 5.04 14.59 14.81
C GLY A 122 5.38 13.33 15.63
N ARG A 123 5.56 13.45 16.95
CA ARG A 123 5.81 12.32 17.87
C ARG A 123 4.57 11.44 17.99
N SER A 124 3.40 12.07 18.08
CA SER A 124 2.10 11.39 18.11
C SER A 124 1.81 10.69 16.76
N LEU A 125 2.07 11.38 15.64
CA LEU A 125 1.94 10.76 14.30
C LEU A 125 2.88 9.56 14.16
N LEU A 126 4.15 9.70 14.53
CA LEU A 126 5.16 8.64 14.42
C LEU A 126 4.73 7.39 15.21
N ARG A 127 4.29 7.58 16.47
CA ARG A 127 3.75 6.50 17.30
C ARG A 127 2.54 5.84 16.65
N ALA A 128 1.59 6.63 16.16
CA ALA A 128 0.36 6.14 15.54
C ALA A 128 0.62 5.31 14.28
N MET A 129 1.56 5.73 13.43
CA MET A 129 1.95 4.98 12.24
C MET A 129 2.51 3.60 12.60
N VAL A 130 3.44 3.53 13.56
CA VAL A 130 4.03 2.25 13.97
C VAL A 130 2.97 1.31 14.53
N LEU A 131 2.12 1.80 15.44
CA LEU A 131 1.06 0.99 16.07
C LEU A 131 0.01 0.53 15.07
N GLY A 132 -0.42 1.40 14.17
CA GLY A 132 -1.39 1.03 13.13
C GLY A 132 -0.84 -0.03 12.18
N VAL A 133 0.42 0.10 11.77
CA VAL A 133 1.08 -0.92 10.94
C VAL A 133 1.19 -2.25 11.68
N ASP A 134 1.60 -2.23 12.96
CA ASP A 134 1.65 -3.45 13.77
C ASP A 134 0.30 -4.15 13.83
N VAL A 135 -0.79 -3.40 14.05
CA VAL A 135 -2.13 -3.99 14.15
C VAL A 135 -2.54 -4.67 12.84
N ALA A 136 -2.46 -3.97 11.70
CA ALA A 136 -2.88 -4.55 10.42
C ALA A 136 -2.00 -5.74 10.00
N CYS A 137 -0.68 -5.64 10.20
CA CYS A 137 0.22 -6.71 9.82
C CYS A 137 0.04 -7.94 10.70
N ASN A 138 -0.11 -7.79 12.01
CA ASN A 138 -0.36 -8.93 12.88
C ASN A 138 -1.70 -9.63 12.57
N ILE A 139 -2.75 -8.86 12.23
CA ILE A 139 -4.01 -9.45 11.73
C ILE A 139 -3.77 -10.18 10.40
N GLY A 140 -3.04 -9.57 9.46
CA GLY A 140 -2.77 -10.18 8.15
C GLY A 140 -1.90 -11.44 8.22
N ILE A 141 -0.85 -11.44 9.04
CA ILE A 141 0.04 -12.61 9.26
C ILE A 141 -0.75 -13.76 9.92
N ALA A 142 -1.69 -13.45 10.80
CA ALA A 142 -2.52 -14.46 11.46
C ALA A 142 -3.47 -15.21 10.50
N CYS A 143 -3.72 -14.69 9.30
CA CYS A 143 -4.68 -15.28 8.36
C CYS A 143 -4.16 -16.58 7.73
N ARG A 144 -4.95 -17.66 7.81
CA ARG A 144 -4.62 -18.98 7.23
C ARG A 144 -5.10 -19.19 5.80
N GLY A 145 -6.08 -18.43 5.37
CA GLY A 145 -6.70 -18.61 4.06
C GLY A 145 -6.05 -17.80 2.94
N GLY A 146 -6.22 -18.27 1.70
CA GLY A 146 -5.92 -17.45 0.53
C GLY A 146 -6.87 -16.25 0.41
N LEU A 147 -6.47 -15.23 -0.36
CA LEU A 147 -7.20 -13.97 -0.51
C LEU A 147 -8.58 -14.16 -1.17
N ARG A 148 -9.63 -13.95 -0.43
CA ARG A 148 -11.02 -13.86 -0.91
C ARG A 148 -11.52 -12.43 -0.91
N PHE A 149 -11.11 -11.68 0.09
CA PHE A 149 -11.35 -10.26 0.25
C PHE A 149 -10.04 -9.49 0.03
N PHE A 150 -10.16 -8.22 -0.26
CA PHE A 150 -9.01 -7.35 -0.46
C PHE A 150 -8.43 -6.95 0.90
N ARG A 151 -7.51 -7.77 1.41
CA ARG A 151 -6.94 -7.65 2.76
C ARG A 151 -6.34 -6.25 3.05
N PRO A 152 -5.72 -5.54 2.10
CA PRO A 152 -5.32 -4.15 2.34
C PRO A 152 -6.43 -3.22 2.83
N ALA A 153 -7.68 -3.42 2.37
CA ALA A 153 -8.82 -2.67 2.88
C ALA A 153 -9.38 -3.29 4.16
N THR A 154 -9.55 -4.63 4.21
CA THR A 154 -10.23 -5.30 5.33
C THR A 154 -9.41 -5.34 6.62
N ALA A 155 -8.09 -5.50 6.55
CA ALA A 155 -7.19 -5.35 7.69
C ALA A 155 -6.74 -3.89 7.90
N GLY A 156 -6.66 -3.10 6.82
CA GLY A 156 -6.25 -1.70 6.88
C GLY A 156 -7.17 -0.81 7.73
N ILE A 157 -8.46 -1.15 7.85
CA ILE A 157 -9.38 -0.40 8.72
C ILE A 157 -8.94 -0.49 10.18
N PHE A 158 -8.44 -1.64 10.63
CA PHE A 158 -7.93 -1.81 12.00
C PHE A 158 -6.64 -0.99 12.21
N ALA A 159 -5.78 -0.87 11.18
CA ALA A 159 -4.62 0.02 11.23
C ALA A 159 -5.03 1.48 11.48
N ALA A 160 -6.00 1.94 10.70
CA ALA A 160 -6.48 3.31 10.79
C ALA A 160 -7.17 3.59 12.13
N VAL A 161 -8.02 2.67 12.61
CA VAL A 161 -8.66 2.79 13.94
C VAL A 161 -7.62 2.82 15.05
N ALA A 162 -6.60 1.96 15.01
CA ALA A 162 -5.50 1.96 15.99
C ALA A 162 -4.73 3.28 15.98
N ALA A 163 -4.39 3.79 14.79
CA ALA A 163 -3.67 5.04 14.65
C ALA A 163 -4.50 6.24 15.14
N LEU A 164 -5.76 6.33 14.74
CA LEU A 164 -6.69 7.37 15.19
C LEU A 164 -6.91 7.31 16.69
N GLY A 165 -7.18 6.13 17.25
CA GLY A 165 -7.35 5.94 18.69
C GLY A 165 -6.11 6.32 19.50
N SER A 166 -4.90 6.02 18.97
CA SER A 166 -3.63 6.46 19.54
C SER A 166 -3.48 7.98 19.55
N ILE A 167 -3.81 8.67 18.46
CA ILE A 167 -3.75 10.14 18.34
C ILE A 167 -4.81 10.79 19.21
N ARG A 168 -6.03 10.29 19.18
CA ARG A 168 -7.17 10.80 19.94
C ARG A 168 -7.12 10.43 21.42
N LYS A 169 -6.10 9.64 21.84
CA LYS A 169 -5.84 9.20 23.23
C LYS A 169 -7.03 8.48 23.84
N TYR A 170 -7.63 7.55 23.10
CA TYR A 170 -8.75 6.74 23.57
C TYR A 170 -8.35 5.89 24.80
N ASP A 171 -9.28 5.71 25.70
CA ASP A 171 -9.20 4.64 26.68
C ASP A 171 -9.49 3.27 26.03
N LYS A 172 -9.28 2.19 26.78
CA LYS A 172 -9.45 0.84 26.26
C LYS A 172 -10.88 0.56 25.80
N ALA A 173 -11.88 1.05 26.53
CA ALA A 173 -13.29 0.81 26.19
C ALA A 173 -13.67 1.49 24.88
N THR A 174 -13.30 2.75 24.71
CA THR A 174 -13.53 3.52 23.49
C THR A 174 -12.81 2.90 22.29
N LEU A 175 -11.55 2.46 22.47
CA LEU A 175 -10.79 1.82 21.39
C LEU A 175 -11.39 0.47 20.97
N LEU A 176 -11.83 -0.35 21.91
CA LEU A 176 -12.51 -1.62 21.61
C LEU A 176 -13.82 -1.38 20.86
N ASN A 177 -14.62 -0.38 21.27
CA ASN A 177 -15.80 0.03 20.53
C ASN A 177 -15.48 0.49 19.11
N ALA A 178 -14.42 1.28 18.94
CA ALA A 178 -13.97 1.74 17.63
C ALA A 178 -13.53 0.58 16.72
N PHE A 179 -12.80 -0.41 17.24
CA PHE A 179 -12.45 -1.61 16.47
C PHE A 179 -13.69 -2.40 16.05
N ALA A 180 -14.65 -2.57 16.95
CA ALA A 180 -15.89 -3.28 16.64
C ALA A 180 -16.72 -2.54 15.57
N LEU A 181 -16.87 -1.22 15.71
CA LEU A 181 -17.56 -0.38 14.74
C LEU A 181 -16.83 -0.30 13.39
N GLY A 182 -15.50 -0.38 13.41
CA GLY A 182 -14.67 -0.55 12.21
C GLY A 182 -14.94 -1.89 11.53
N TYR A 183 -14.94 -2.97 12.31
CA TYR A 183 -15.22 -4.32 11.79
C TYR A 183 -16.58 -4.41 11.11
N LEU A 184 -17.63 -3.81 11.65
CA LEU A 184 -18.97 -3.79 11.02
C LEU A 184 -19.00 -3.12 9.64
N GLN A 185 -17.99 -2.34 9.30
CA GLN A 185 -17.87 -1.62 8.04
C GLN A 185 -16.79 -2.21 7.11
N VAL A 186 -16.24 -3.39 7.46
CA VAL A 186 -15.24 -4.07 6.62
C VAL A 186 -15.86 -4.44 5.28
N ALA A 187 -15.22 -3.98 4.21
CA ALA A 187 -15.64 -4.25 2.85
C ALA A 187 -14.42 -4.36 1.93
N GLY A 188 -14.66 -4.81 0.70
CA GLY A 188 -13.64 -4.94 -0.33
C GLY A 188 -13.38 -6.39 -0.71
N THR A 189 -13.66 -6.72 -1.98
CA THR A 189 -13.47 -8.06 -2.53
C THR A 189 -12.30 -8.08 -3.51
N MET A 190 -11.81 -9.28 -3.83
CA MET A 190 -10.79 -9.48 -4.86
C MET A 190 -11.35 -9.34 -6.30
N GLN A 191 -12.65 -9.09 -6.49
CA GLN A 191 -13.22 -8.94 -7.83
C GLN A 191 -12.61 -7.76 -8.59
N ALA A 192 -12.45 -6.59 -7.93
CA ALA A 192 -11.80 -5.43 -8.53
C ALA A 192 -10.34 -5.71 -8.92
N HIS A 193 -9.61 -6.50 -8.10
CA HIS A 193 -8.26 -6.95 -8.44
C HIS A 193 -8.30 -7.89 -9.65
N SER A 194 -9.19 -8.88 -9.65
CA SER A 194 -9.32 -9.87 -10.74
C SER A 194 -9.58 -9.20 -12.10
N GLU A 195 -10.40 -8.17 -12.12
CA GLU A 195 -10.72 -7.39 -13.33
C GLU A 195 -9.66 -6.33 -13.67
N GLY A 196 -8.74 -6.01 -12.76
CA GLY A 196 -7.80 -4.89 -12.91
C GLY A 196 -8.50 -3.53 -12.85
N SER A 197 -9.61 -3.47 -12.13
CA SER A 197 -10.47 -2.29 -12.06
C SER A 197 -9.89 -1.18 -11.19
N PRO A 198 -10.10 0.12 -11.54
CA PRO A 198 -9.74 1.25 -10.68
C PRO A 198 -10.48 1.24 -9.33
N LEU A 199 -11.55 0.47 -9.21
CA LEU A 199 -12.27 0.28 -7.96
C LEU A 199 -11.44 -0.42 -6.87
N LEU A 200 -10.32 -1.05 -7.24
CA LEU A 200 -9.38 -1.62 -6.27
C LEU A 200 -8.88 -0.53 -5.32
N ALA A 201 -8.41 0.59 -5.85
CA ALA A 201 -7.94 1.72 -5.03
C ALA A 201 -9.09 2.42 -4.26
N LEU A 202 -10.29 2.43 -4.82
CA LEU A 202 -11.45 2.99 -4.13
C LEU A 202 -11.76 2.25 -2.81
N GLN A 203 -11.54 0.95 -2.74
CA GLN A 203 -11.73 0.16 -1.52
C GLN A 203 -10.84 0.66 -0.38
N ILE A 204 -9.61 1.13 -0.67
CA ILE A 204 -8.73 1.76 0.31
C ILE A 204 -9.33 3.07 0.85
N GLY A 205 -9.79 3.95 -0.05
CA GLY A 205 -10.41 5.21 0.35
C GLY A 205 -11.68 5.01 1.18
N LEU A 206 -12.55 4.06 0.78
CA LEU A 206 -13.75 3.73 1.55
C LEU A 206 -13.42 3.17 2.93
N SER A 207 -12.38 2.35 3.04
CA SER A 207 -11.89 1.82 4.32
C SER A 207 -11.37 2.94 5.23
N ALA A 208 -10.66 3.94 4.67
CA ALA A 208 -10.18 5.10 5.41
C ALA A 208 -11.34 5.95 5.97
N ARG A 209 -12.35 6.23 5.14
CA ARG A 209 -13.60 6.87 5.59
C ARG A 209 -14.28 6.10 6.71
N ASN A 210 -14.41 4.80 6.55
CA ASN A 210 -15.12 3.94 7.49
C ASN A 210 -14.40 3.89 8.86
N ALA A 211 -13.06 3.97 8.87
CA ALA A 211 -12.28 4.06 10.10
C ALA A 211 -12.57 5.37 10.86
N LEU A 212 -12.63 6.50 10.16
CA LEU A 212 -13.02 7.79 10.76
C LEU A 212 -14.43 7.71 11.37
N THR A 213 -15.39 7.19 10.59
CA THR A 213 -16.78 7.01 11.06
C THR A 213 -16.86 6.12 12.29
N ALA A 214 -16.10 5.01 12.32
CA ALA A 214 -16.06 4.10 13.47
C ALA A 214 -15.52 4.80 14.73
N CYS A 215 -14.44 5.56 14.57
CA CYS A 215 -13.85 6.33 15.68
C CYS A 215 -14.81 7.41 16.19
N ASP A 216 -15.47 8.15 15.29
CA ASP A 216 -16.42 9.20 15.68
C ASP A 216 -17.64 8.62 16.41
N LEU A 217 -18.18 7.48 15.95
CA LEU A 217 -19.30 6.80 16.62
C LEU A 217 -18.91 6.29 18.00
N ALA A 218 -17.71 5.69 18.14
CA ALA A 218 -17.21 5.22 19.43
C ALA A 218 -17.00 6.36 20.42
N GLU A 219 -16.43 7.49 19.97
CA GLU A 219 -16.21 8.69 20.76
C GLU A 219 -17.51 9.31 21.26
N ASN A 220 -18.59 9.17 20.48
CA ASN A 220 -19.94 9.59 20.85
C ASN A 220 -20.71 8.54 21.68
N GLY A 221 -20.03 7.51 22.17
CA GLY A 221 -20.57 6.54 23.13
C GLY A 221 -21.36 5.37 22.52
N LEU A 222 -21.27 5.15 21.18
CA LEU A 222 -21.90 3.96 20.60
C LEU A 222 -21.12 2.71 21.00
N PRO A 223 -21.78 1.69 21.62
CA PRO A 223 -21.10 0.46 22.05
C PRO A 223 -20.75 -0.41 20.84
N GLY A 224 -19.66 -1.16 20.99
CA GLY A 224 -19.20 -2.13 20.00
C GLY A 224 -19.53 -3.59 20.37
N LEU A 225 -19.06 -4.51 19.52
CA LEU A 225 -19.15 -5.95 19.75
C LEU A 225 -17.97 -6.42 20.61
N GLU A 226 -18.18 -7.48 21.41
CA GLU A 226 -17.12 -8.04 22.27
C GLU A 226 -16.19 -9.02 21.52
N GLN A 227 -16.70 -9.73 20.52
CA GLN A 227 -16.00 -10.79 19.80
C GLN A 227 -15.73 -10.39 18.34
N VAL A 228 -14.77 -9.47 18.15
CA VAL A 228 -14.49 -8.84 16.86
C VAL A 228 -13.68 -9.74 15.93
N LEU A 229 -12.67 -10.45 16.47
CA LEU A 229 -11.73 -11.24 15.67
C LEU A 229 -12.11 -12.70 15.58
N GLU A 230 -12.35 -13.38 16.71
CA GLU A 230 -12.56 -14.84 16.78
C GLU A 230 -14.01 -15.27 17.08
N GLY A 231 -14.95 -14.34 17.22
CA GLY A 231 -16.37 -14.67 17.37
C GLY A 231 -16.87 -15.56 16.22
N PRO A 232 -18.02 -16.25 16.38
CA PRO A 232 -18.59 -17.11 15.33
C PRO A 232 -18.75 -16.40 13.99
N PHE A 233 -19.02 -15.10 14.04
CA PHE A 233 -19.10 -14.21 12.90
C PHE A 233 -18.03 -13.09 12.98
N GLY A 234 -16.90 -13.33 13.66
CA GLY A 234 -15.77 -12.43 13.74
C GLY A 234 -14.95 -12.40 12.44
N TYR A 235 -14.00 -11.46 12.37
CA TYR A 235 -13.20 -11.19 11.18
C TYR A 235 -12.55 -12.47 10.60
N PHE A 236 -11.88 -13.26 11.43
CA PHE A 236 -11.16 -14.44 10.94
C PHE A 236 -12.08 -15.55 10.43
N ASN A 237 -13.28 -15.67 10.98
CA ASN A 237 -14.23 -16.69 10.57
C ASN A 237 -15.05 -16.28 9.34
N THR A 238 -15.28 -14.98 9.15
CA THR A 238 -16.16 -14.45 8.10
C THR A 238 -15.35 -14.00 6.87
N ILE A 239 -14.30 -13.22 7.09
CA ILE A 239 -13.50 -12.60 6.02
C ILE A 239 -12.35 -13.51 5.60
N GLU A 240 -11.68 -14.11 6.57
CA GLU A 240 -10.57 -15.03 6.37
C GLU A 240 -11.00 -16.47 6.68
N LYS A 241 -10.33 -17.49 6.37
CA LYS A 241 -10.69 -18.88 6.65
C LYS A 241 -10.04 -19.44 7.93
N GLY A 242 -10.11 -18.68 9.02
CA GLY A 242 -9.45 -19.02 10.27
C GLY A 242 -8.16 -18.26 10.48
N SER A 243 -7.56 -18.44 11.66
CA SER A 243 -6.37 -17.72 12.07
C SER A 243 -5.42 -18.52 12.93
N ASP A 244 -4.17 -18.06 12.97
CA ASP A 244 -3.12 -18.41 13.93
C ASP A 244 -2.81 -17.25 14.87
N ILE A 245 -3.81 -16.42 15.21
CA ILE A 245 -3.62 -15.19 15.98
C ILE A 245 -2.89 -15.42 17.30
N ASN A 246 -3.08 -16.56 17.94
CA ASN A 246 -2.40 -16.92 19.19
C ASN A 246 -0.88 -17.11 19.03
N GLN A 247 -0.38 -17.36 17.81
CA GLN A 247 1.06 -17.40 17.53
C GLN A 247 1.62 -16.00 17.32
N VAL A 248 0.78 -15.06 16.89
CA VAL A 248 1.17 -13.69 16.54
C VAL A 248 1.12 -12.76 17.74
N LEU A 249 0.11 -12.88 18.60
CA LEU A 249 -0.06 -12.02 19.78
C LEU A 249 1.20 -11.88 20.67
N PRO A 250 2.00 -12.93 20.94
CA PRO A 250 3.21 -12.80 21.74
C PRO A 250 4.32 -11.93 21.10
N THR A 251 4.17 -11.60 19.81
CA THR A 251 5.13 -10.74 19.08
C THR A 251 4.82 -9.24 19.21
N LEU A 252 3.62 -8.86 19.67
CA LEU A 252 3.23 -7.47 19.90
C LEU A 252 4.22 -6.78 20.86
N GLY A 253 4.71 -5.60 20.46
CA GLY A 253 5.71 -4.84 21.22
C GLY A 253 7.12 -5.45 21.23
N ARG A 254 7.36 -6.56 20.53
CA ARG A 254 8.68 -7.21 20.37
C ARG A 254 9.15 -7.19 18.92
N VAL A 255 8.26 -7.51 18.00
CA VAL A 255 8.51 -7.41 16.55
C VAL A 255 7.72 -6.22 16.03
N TRP A 256 8.44 -5.24 15.51
CA TRP A 256 7.86 -4.02 14.97
C TRP A 256 7.65 -4.18 13.47
N ARG A 257 6.43 -4.50 13.07
CA ARG A 257 6.09 -4.91 11.71
C ARG A 257 6.42 -3.87 10.64
N ILE A 258 6.51 -2.61 11.01
CA ILE A 258 6.93 -1.56 10.08
C ILE A 258 8.37 -1.75 9.58
N THR A 259 9.23 -2.49 10.30
CA THR A 259 10.58 -2.84 9.84
C THR A 259 10.58 -3.97 8.82
N GLU A 260 9.47 -4.67 8.68
CA GLU A 260 9.26 -5.76 7.72
C GLU A 260 8.52 -5.31 6.45
N VAL A 261 8.17 -4.03 6.36
CA VAL A 261 7.49 -3.46 5.20
C VAL A 261 8.45 -3.32 4.02
N ALA A 262 8.01 -3.79 2.86
CA ALA A 262 8.74 -3.69 1.59
C ALA A 262 8.44 -2.38 0.86
N HIS A 263 9.47 -1.78 0.29
CA HIS A 263 9.39 -0.64 -0.61
C HIS A 263 9.13 -1.13 -2.03
N LYS A 264 8.27 -0.48 -2.79
CA LYS A 264 8.11 -0.77 -4.22
C LYS A 264 9.02 0.13 -5.06
N PRO A 265 10.01 -0.42 -5.78
CA PRO A 265 10.82 0.35 -6.72
C PRO A 265 10.09 0.64 -8.04
N PHE A 266 9.03 -0.11 -8.37
CA PHE A 266 8.28 0.00 -9.63
C PHE A 266 6.79 0.21 -9.36
N PRO A 267 6.08 1.02 -10.20
CA PRO A 267 4.64 1.30 -10.06
C PRO A 267 3.77 0.17 -10.62
N SER A 268 3.88 -1.01 -10.02
CA SER A 268 3.14 -2.22 -10.41
C SER A 268 2.87 -3.11 -9.20
N GLY A 269 2.02 -4.11 -9.34
CA GLY A 269 1.75 -5.08 -8.28
C GLY A 269 3.03 -5.74 -7.80
N ARG A 270 3.22 -5.84 -6.48
CA ARG A 270 4.47 -6.37 -5.89
C ARG A 270 4.88 -7.72 -6.48
N ALA A 271 3.92 -8.56 -6.81
CA ALA A 271 4.14 -9.87 -7.42
C ALA A 271 4.82 -9.82 -8.81
N THR A 272 4.84 -8.67 -9.50
CA THR A 272 5.58 -8.51 -10.78
C THR A 272 7.06 -8.24 -10.58
N HIS A 273 7.47 -7.76 -9.39
CA HIS A 273 8.80 -7.19 -9.18
C HIS A 273 9.92 -8.23 -9.27
N GLY A 274 9.69 -9.48 -8.85
CA GLY A 274 10.69 -10.55 -9.02
C GLY A 274 11.01 -10.83 -10.49
N ILE A 275 10.00 -10.74 -11.36
CA ILE A 275 10.16 -10.88 -12.83
C ILE A 275 10.94 -9.67 -13.38
N ILE A 276 10.58 -8.45 -12.96
CA ILE A 276 11.28 -7.23 -13.38
C ILE A 276 12.75 -7.29 -12.95
N ASP A 277 13.04 -7.60 -11.68
CA ASP A 277 14.41 -7.71 -11.16
C ASP A 277 15.25 -8.71 -11.97
N ALA A 278 14.71 -9.91 -12.23
CA ALA A 278 15.38 -10.94 -13.01
C ALA A 278 15.73 -10.44 -14.42
N ILE A 279 14.80 -9.76 -15.08
CA ILE A 279 15.00 -9.18 -16.42
C ILE A 279 16.09 -8.11 -16.37
N LEU A 280 16.05 -7.19 -15.42
CA LEU A 280 17.02 -6.10 -15.32
C LEU A 280 18.43 -6.64 -15.04
N GLU A 281 18.57 -7.65 -14.16
CA GLU A 281 19.84 -8.31 -13.89
C GLU A 281 20.39 -9.04 -15.13
N LEU A 282 19.56 -9.83 -15.84
CA LEU A 282 19.96 -10.54 -17.06
C LEU A 282 20.31 -9.56 -18.20
N LYS A 283 19.51 -8.51 -18.38
CA LYS A 283 19.76 -7.48 -19.38
C LYS A 283 21.09 -6.76 -19.13
N SER A 284 21.37 -6.42 -17.89
CA SER A 284 22.64 -5.80 -17.50
C SER A 284 23.85 -6.72 -17.69
N ALA A 285 23.72 -8.01 -17.33
CA ALA A 285 24.81 -8.98 -17.38
C ALA A 285 25.15 -9.42 -18.83
N HIS A 286 24.17 -9.50 -19.70
CA HIS A 286 24.31 -10.11 -21.04
C HIS A 286 24.02 -9.19 -22.20
N GLY A 287 23.67 -7.90 -21.99
CA GLY A 287 23.36 -6.96 -23.03
C GLY A 287 22.16 -7.34 -23.89
N ILE A 288 21.13 -8.00 -23.28
CA ILE A 288 19.99 -8.52 -24.02
C ILE A 288 19.19 -7.38 -24.65
N ASN A 289 19.01 -7.44 -25.98
CA ASN A 289 18.14 -6.54 -26.71
C ASN A 289 16.73 -7.13 -26.81
N ALA A 290 15.72 -6.33 -26.56
CA ALA A 290 14.31 -6.76 -26.61
C ALA A 290 13.91 -7.31 -27.99
N ALA A 291 14.50 -6.77 -29.09
CA ALA A 291 14.24 -7.24 -30.44
C ALA A 291 14.69 -8.68 -30.68
N ASP A 292 15.72 -9.12 -29.96
CA ASP A 292 16.30 -10.46 -30.11
C ASP A 292 15.65 -11.51 -29.22
N VAL A 293 14.62 -11.15 -28.43
CA VAL A 293 13.92 -12.07 -27.55
C VAL A 293 12.91 -12.91 -28.34
N ARG A 294 13.08 -14.25 -28.29
CA ARG A 294 12.14 -15.22 -28.83
C ARG A 294 11.04 -15.57 -27.83
N SER A 295 11.40 -15.89 -26.57
CA SER A 295 10.46 -16.16 -25.47
C SER A 295 11.04 -15.79 -24.12
N VAL A 296 10.16 -15.56 -23.16
CA VAL A 296 10.46 -15.40 -21.73
C VAL A 296 9.56 -16.37 -20.97
N ASP A 297 10.16 -17.23 -20.16
CA ASP A 297 9.44 -18.17 -19.32
C ASP A 297 9.72 -17.83 -17.85
N ALA A 298 8.70 -17.49 -17.08
CA ALA A 298 8.80 -17.17 -15.67
C ALA A 298 8.06 -18.23 -14.84
N GLN A 299 8.79 -18.93 -13.97
CA GLN A 299 8.25 -19.82 -12.95
C GLN A 299 8.04 -19.01 -11.67
N VAL A 300 6.83 -19.03 -11.15
CA VAL A 300 6.41 -18.18 -10.04
C VAL A 300 5.51 -18.94 -9.06
N PRO A 301 5.49 -18.57 -7.76
CA PRO A 301 4.56 -19.14 -6.81
C PRO A 301 3.09 -18.95 -7.19
N GLN A 302 2.24 -19.83 -6.68
CA GLN A 302 0.80 -19.86 -6.98
C GLN A 302 0.13 -18.48 -6.75
N LEU A 303 0.44 -17.80 -5.62
CA LEU A 303 -0.12 -16.47 -5.33
C LEU A 303 0.33 -15.45 -6.37
N THR A 304 1.60 -15.43 -6.74
CA THR A 304 2.13 -14.53 -7.79
C THR A 304 1.37 -14.74 -9.11
N HIS A 305 1.16 -16.00 -9.53
CA HIS A 305 0.38 -16.28 -10.72
C HIS A 305 -1.07 -15.78 -10.62
N GLN A 306 -1.73 -16.00 -9.48
CA GLN A 306 -3.11 -15.53 -9.25
C GLN A 306 -3.22 -14.01 -9.31
N LEU A 307 -2.24 -13.31 -8.74
CA LEU A 307 -2.26 -11.86 -8.67
C LEU A 307 -1.93 -11.17 -10.01
N VAL A 308 -0.94 -11.69 -10.76
CA VAL A 308 -0.39 -10.95 -11.90
C VAL A 308 -0.21 -11.78 -13.18
N GLY A 309 -0.53 -13.08 -13.17
CA GLY A 309 -0.37 -13.99 -14.33
C GLY A 309 -1.43 -13.85 -15.43
N ARG A 310 -2.25 -12.82 -15.40
CA ARG A 310 -3.38 -12.58 -16.32
C ARG A 310 -2.94 -12.41 -17.78
N PRO A 311 -3.83 -12.69 -18.76
CA PRO A 311 -3.52 -12.57 -20.18
C PRO A 311 -3.34 -11.11 -20.62
N ILE A 312 -2.69 -10.94 -21.77
CA ILE A 312 -2.64 -9.65 -22.49
C ILE A 312 -3.91 -9.53 -23.33
N HIS A 313 -4.49 -8.34 -23.37
CA HIS A 313 -5.54 -8.00 -24.35
C HIS A 313 -5.42 -6.54 -24.79
N LYS A 314 -6.00 -6.24 -25.97
CA LYS A 314 -5.75 -4.99 -26.71
C LYS A 314 -6.23 -3.71 -26.00
N ASN A 315 -7.19 -3.82 -25.11
CA ASN A 315 -7.83 -2.68 -24.46
C ASN A 315 -7.57 -2.68 -22.95
N MET A 316 -6.33 -3.00 -22.54
CA MET A 316 -5.94 -2.89 -21.14
C MET A 316 -5.96 -1.43 -20.70
N ASP A 317 -6.54 -1.18 -19.54
CA ASP A 317 -6.32 0.10 -18.85
C ASP A 317 -5.06 0.04 -17.95
N ALA A 318 -4.74 1.19 -17.35
CA ALA A 318 -3.56 1.32 -16.50
C ALA A 318 -3.58 0.36 -15.31
N ASN A 319 -4.75 0.15 -14.69
CA ASN A 319 -4.87 -0.71 -13.50
C ASN A 319 -4.68 -2.18 -13.85
N TYR A 320 -5.26 -2.62 -14.97
CA TYR A 320 -5.03 -3.97 -15.48
C TYR A 320 -3.57 -4.22 -15.81
N ALA A 321 -2.92 -3.26 -16.50
CA ALA A 321 -1.53 -3.37 -16.94
C ALA A 321 -0.54 -3.37 -15.76
N ARG A 322 -0.76 -2.56 -14.71
CA ARG A 322 0.04 -2.57 -13.49
C ARG A 322 0.02 -3.91 -12.77
N LEU A 323 -1.06 -4.66 -12.92
CA LEU A 323 -1.23 -5.99 -12.34
C LEU A 323 -0.98 -7.12 -13.36
N ASN A 324 -0.26 -6.84 -14.46
CA ASN A 324 0.04 -7.80 -15.51
C ASN A 324 1.54 -8.03 -15.63
N ALA A 325 2.00 -9.21 -15.21
CA ALA A 325 3.41 -9.58 -15.23
C ALA A 325 4.01 -9.63 -16.63
N ARG A 326 3.21 -10.00 -17.65
CA ARG A 326 3.67 -10.04 -19.05
C ARG A 326 3.95 -8.64 -19.59
N TYR A 327 3.08 -7.69 -19.29
CA TYR A 327 3.26 -6.29 -19.67
C TYR A 327 4.47 -5.68 -18.96
N ALA A 328 4.57 -5.85 -17.63
CA ALA A 328 5.70 -5.36 -16.85
C ALA A 328 7.04 -5.94 -17.32
N ALA A 329 7.08 -7.22 -17.68
CA ALA A 329 8.25 -7.88 -18.25
C ALA A 329 8.66 -7.26 -19.61
N ALA A 330 7.68 -7.00 -20.48
CA ALA A 330 7.94 -6.38 -21.79
C ALA A 330 8.53 -4.97 -21.65
N ILE A 331 7.99 -4.15 -20.75
CA ILE A 331 8.53 -2.82 -20.44
C ILE A 331 9.97 -2.92 -19.91
N ALA A 332 10.22 -3.79 -18.93
CA ALA A 332 11.56 -3.99 -18.37
C ALA A 332 12.58 -4.41 -19.46
N LEU A 333 12.19 -5.29 -20.37
CA LEU A 333 13.02 -5.71 -21.51
C LEU A 333 13.30 -4.56 -22.47
N GLN A 334 12.28 -3.80 -22.85
CA GLN A 334 12.43 -2.70 -23.81
C GLN A 334 13.24 -1.54 -23.23
N ARG A 335 12.87 -1.06 -22.03
CA ARG A 335 13.34 0.21 -21.49
C ARG A 335 14.46 0.04 -20.46
N GLY A 336 14.67 -1.15 -19.91
CA GLY A 336 15.61 -1.37 -18.80
C GLY A 336 15.16 -0.72 -17.48
N SER A 337 13.87 -0.40 -17.36
CA SER A 337 13.22 0.20 -16.18
C SER A 337 11.71 0.11 -16.34
N VAL A 338 10.97 0.38 -15.24
CA VAL A 338 9.49 0.47 -15.26
C VAL A 338 9.09 1.73 -14.49
N HIS A 339 8.35 2.63 -15.13
CA HIS A 339 7.98 3.95 -14.62
C HIS A 339 6.48 4.22 -14.76
N LEU A 340 6.00 5.30 -14.11
CA LEU A 340 4.60 5.70 -14.16
C LEU A 340 4.10 5.97 -15.59
N ASP A 341 4.95 6.55 -16.44
CA ASP A 341 4.62 6.85 -17.85
C ASP A 341 4.48 5.60 -18.72
N ASP A 342 4.86 4.43 -18.24
CA ASP A 342 4.67 3.16 -18.95
C ASP A 342 3.22 2.67 -18.91
N PHE A 343 2.39 3.29 -18.06
CA PHE A 343 0.99 2.93 -17.85
C PHE A 343 0.01 4.01 -18.32
N VAL A 344 0.48 5.01 -19.08
CA VAL A 344 -0.42 5.97 -19.72
C VAL A 344 -1.02 5.37 -21.00
N GLU A 345 -2.15 5.89 -21.46
CA GLU A 345 -2.92 5.35 -22.59
C GLU A 345 -2.05 5.13 -23.85
N THR A 346 -1.20 6.09 -24.19
CA THR A 346 -0.30 5.98 -25.37
C THR A 346 0.71 4.84 -25.25
N ALA A 347 1.24 4.58 -24.05
CA ALA A 347 2.16 3.48 -23.79
C ALA A 347 1.45 2.11 -23.84
N LEU A 348 0.20 2.04 -23.35
CA LEU A 348 -0.61 0.83 -23.37
C LEU A 348 -1.03 0.42 -24.79
N GLN A 349 -1.01 1.33 -25.75
CA GLN A 349 -1.32 1.08 -27.16
C GLN A 349 -0.09 0.75 -28.01
N ASP A 350 1.14 0.77 -27.43
CA ASP A 350 2.37 0.47 -28.17
C ASP A 350 2.41 -1.01 -28.62
N LYS A 351 2.31 -1.20 -29.94
CA LYS A 351 2.26 -2.54 -30.54
C LYS A 351 3.53 -3.36 -30.27
N ALA A 352 4.70 -2.72 -30.20
CA ALA A 352 5.95 -3.41 -29.96
C ALA A 352 5.97 -4.01 -28.55
N THR A 353 5.52 -3.23 -27.54
CA THR A 353 5.37 -3.69 -26.17
C THR A 353 4.37 -4.85 -26.07
N ILE A 354 3.20 -4.71 -26.70
CA ILE A 354 2.17 -5.78 -26.67
C ILE A 354 2.69 -7.06 -27.32
N THR A 355 3.31 -6.98 -28.49
CA THR A 355 3.91 -8.14 -29.18
C THR A 355 5.00 -8.82 -28.33
N LEU A 356 5.79 -8.04 -27.60
CA LEU A 356 6.80 -8.58 -26.68
C LEU A 356 6.16 -9.22 -25.46
N ALA A 357 5.12 -8.63 -24.91
CA ALA A 357 4.38 -9.17 -23.77
C ALA A 357 3.70 -10.52 -24.10
N GLU A 358 3.26 -10.73 -25.34
CA GLU A 358 2.69 -12.02 -25.81
C GLU A 358 3.74 -13.15 -25.82
N LYS A 359 5.05 -12.83 -25.85
CA LYS A 359 6.15 -13.81 -25.79
C LYS A 359 6.48 -14.23 -24.34
N VAL A 360 5.83 -13.64 -23.34
CA VAL A 360 6.08 -13.92 -21.92
C VAL A 360 5.09 -14.96 -21.41
N ASN A 361 5.60 -16.10 -20.94
CA ASN A 361 4.84 -17.17 -20.32
C ASN A 361 5.03 -17.11 -18.79
N ILE A 362 3.93 -17.17 -18.04
CA ILE A 362 3.95 -17.25 -16.59
C ILE A 362 3.42 -18.61 -16.20
N VAL A 363 4.24 -19.39 -15.50
CA VAL A 363 3.97 -20.78 -15.10
C VAL A 363 4.09 -20.89 -13.59
N VAL A 364 3.15 -21.61 -12.98
CA VAL A 364 3.18 -21.89 -11.54
C VAL A 364 4.31 -22.88 -11.24
N ASP A 365 5.10 -22.61 -10.21
CA ASP A 365 6.09 -23.52 -9.64
C ASP A 365 5.45 -24.50 -8.64
N ASP A 366 6.27 -25.31 -7.98
CA ASP A 366 5.85 -26.28 -6.97
C ASP A 366 6.01 -25.79 -5.52
N ASN A 367 6.11 -24.47 -5.32
CA ASN A 367 6.24 -23.88 -3.99
C ASN A 367 5.01 -24.19 -3.13
N PRO A 368 5.17 -24.84 -1.97
CA PRO A 368 4.04 -25.25 -1.13
C PRO A 368 3.40 -24.11 -0.33
N ASP A 369 4.05 -22.95 -0.22
CA ASP A 369 3.52 -21.80 0.53
C ASP A 369 2.47 -21.07 -0.32
N PRO A 370 1.18 -21.06 0.10
CA PRO A 370 0.10 -20.42 -0.64
C PRO A 370 0.17 -18.89 -0.65
N ASN A 371 1.02 -18.29 0.19
CA ASN A 371 1.21 -16.85 0.29
C ASN A 371 2.56 -16.37 -0.27
N ALA A 372 3.38 -17.26 -0.82
CA ALA A 372 4.68 -16.90 -1.37
C ALA A 372 4.58 -15.97 -2.58
N LEU A 373 5.43 -14.94 -2.62
CA LEU A 373 5.66 -14.07 -3.77
C LEU A 373 7.02 -14.32 -4.44
N SER A 374 7.89 -15.07 -3.80
CA SER A 374 9.21 -15.51 -4.27
C SER A 374 9.49 -16.93 -3.77
N PRO A 375 10.47 -17.66 -4.34
CA PRO A 375 11.37 -17.23 -5.41
C PRO A 375 10.69 -17.07 -6.78
N VAL A 376 11.33 -16.33 -7.68
CA VAL A 376 10.92 -16.22 -9.09
C VAL A 376 12.10 -16.68 -9.95
N THR A 377 11.89 -17.69 -10.80
CA THR A 377 12.90 -18.15 -11.75
C THR A 377 12.50 -17.73 -13.17
N LEU A 378 13.35 -16.96 -13.83
CA LEU A 378 13.10 -16.44 -15.17
C LEU A 378 14.15 -16.96 -16.15
N LYS A 379 13.67 -17.36 -17.33
CA LYS A 379 14.50 -17.81 -18.46
C LYS A 379 14.14 -16.99 -19.71
N ILE A 380 15.14 -16.35 -20.30
CA ILE A 380 15.03 -15.66 -21.60
C ILE A 380 15.68 -16.53 -22.67
N THR A 381 14.97 -16.77 -23.76
CA THR A 381 15.49 -17.43 -24.97
C THR A 381 15.62 -16.40 -26.09
N ALA A 382 16.83 -16.21 -26.59
CA ALA A 382 17.09 -15.32 -27.72
C ALA A 382 16.73 -15.98 -29.07
N SER A 383 16.55 -15.20 -30.13
CA SER A 383 16.30 -15.67 -31.51
C SER A 383 17.45 -16.55 -32.05
N THR A 384 18.67 -16.36 -31.58
CA THR A 384 19.85 -17.19 -31.86
C THR A 384 19.79 -18.56 -31.24
N GLY A 385 18.85 -18.82 -30.30
CA GLY A 385 18.77 -20.04 -29.49
C GLY A 385 19.55 -19.96 -28.17
N ALA A 386 20.33 -18.91 -27.93
CA ALA A 386 20.99 -18.70 -26.63
C ALA A 386 19.95 -18.55 -25.50
N THR A 387 20.26 -19.07 -24.34
CA THR A 387 19.36 -19.01 -23.17
C THR A 387 20.08 -18.39 -21.97
N TYR A 388 19.36 -17.55 -21.25
CA TYR A 388 19.82 -16.87 -20.04
C TYR A 388 18.81 -17.12 -18.91
N SER A 389 19.27 -17.46 -17.73
CA SER A 389 18.36 -17.76 -16.59
C SER A 389 18.83 -17.07 -15.33
N LYS A 390 17.85 -16.68 -14.52
CA LYS A 390 18.08 -16.03 -13.21
C LYS A 390 16.96 -16.41 -12.24
N THR A 391 17.34 -16.73 -11.01
CA THR A 391 16.42 -16.87 -9.88
C THR A 391 16.57 -15.68 -8.95
N ILE A 392 15.45 -15.11 -8.55
CA ILE A 392 15.35 -14.04 -7.56
C ILE A 392 14.68 -14.62 -6.31
N ASP A 393 15.47 -14.84 -5.28
CA ASP A 393 15.00 -15.28 -3.96
C ASP A 393 14.46 -14.11 -3.14
N THR A 394 15.10 -12.96 -3.27
CA THR A 394 14.71 -11.73 -2.55
C THR A 394 14.59 -10.58 -3.54
N VAL A 395 13.39 -10.04 -3.62
CA VAL A 395 13.02 -8.95 -4.54
C VAL A 395 13.53 -7.61 -4.01
N LEU A 396 14.02 -6.73 -4.90
CA LEU A 396 14.46 -5.38 -4.54
C LEU A 396 13.37 -4.61 -3.78
N GLY A 397 13.77 -3.92 -2.72
CA GLY A 397 12.87 -3.21 -1.81
C GLY A 397 12.33 -4.06 -0.66
N HIS A 398 12.60 -5.38 -0.63
CA HIS A 398 12.36 -6.20 0.56
C HIS A 398 13.26 -5.71 1.73
N PRO A 399 12.85 -5.83 3.01
CA PRO A 399 13.66 -5.39 4.16
C PRO A 399 15.08 -5.90 4.17
N SER A 400 15.34 -7.13 3.69
CA SER A 400 16.69 -7.69 3.55
C SER A 400 17.46 -7.26 2.28
N LYS A 401 16.81 -6.60 1.33
CA LYS A 401 17.39 -5.99 0.11
C LYS A 401 16.76 -4.60 -0.10
N PRO A 402 16.91 -3.66 0.85
CA PRO A 402 16.19 -2.39 0.84
C PRO A 402 16.67 -1.45 -0.26
N LEU A 403 15.85 -0.47 -0.60
CA LEU A 403 16.30 0.67 -1.38
C LEU A 403 17.25 1.52 -0.53
N ASP A 404 18.35 1.96 -1.11
CA ASP A 404 19.19 2.95 -0.45
C ASP A 404 18.49 4.34 -0.39
N ARG A 405 19.02 5.21 0.45
CA ARG A 405 18.42 6.55 0.67
C ARG A 405 18.36 7.36 -0.62
N LYS A 406 19.36 7.26 -1.48
CA LYS A 406 19.41 7.99 -2.76
C LYS A 406 18.27 7.54 -3.68
N THR A 407 18.10 6.24 -3.85
CA THR A 407 17.03 5.66 -4.68
C THR A 407 15.64 6.01 -4.13
N HIS A 408 15.47 5.95 -2.80
CA HIS A 408 14.23 6.38 -2.15
C HIS A 408 13.92 7.86 -2.42
N LEU A 409 14.88 8.77 -2.25
CA LEU A 409 14.67 10.18 -2.53
C LEU A 409 14.41 10.45 -4.02
N THR A 410 15.11 9.74 -4.91
CA THR A 410 14.83 9.83 -6.37
C THR A 410 13.40 9.39 -6.69
N LYS A 411 12.91 8.30 -6.08
CA LYS A 411 11.50 7.89 -6.21
C LYS A 411 10.56 8.98 -5.73
N PHE A 412 10.80 9.54 -4.54
CA PHE A 412 9.97 10.60 -3.97
C PHE A 412 9.93 11.83 -4.89
N GLU A 413 11.08 12.34 -5.34
CA GLU A 413 11.17 13.51 -6.22
C GLU A 413 10.50 13.25 -7.58
N THR A 414 10.69 12.06 -8.16
CA THR A 414 10.02 11.64 -9.40
C THR A 414 8.51 11.64 -9.23
N ASN A 415 8.00 11.09 -8.14
CA ASN A 415 6.57 11.05 -7.84
C ASN A 415 5.99 12.47 -7.62
N CYS A 416 6.71 13.35 -6.91
CA CYS A 416 6.33 14.75 -6.76
C CYS A 416 6.23 15.46 -8.12
N ASN A 417 7.22 15.27 -8.99
CA ASN A 417 7.27 15.89 -10.31
C ASN A 417 6.21 15.31 -11.27
N TYR A 418 5.75 14.09 -11.02
CA TYR A 418 4.67 13.45 -11.78
C TYR A 418 3.28 13.94 -11.37
N ALA A 419 3.10 14.61 -10.25
CA ALA A 419 1.81 15.10 -9.78
C ALA A 419 1.12 16.03 -10.81
N THR A 420 -0.21 16.13 -10.76
CA THR A 420 -0.97 17.11 -11.57
C THR A 420 -0.55 18.55 -11.27
N MET A 421 -0.26 18.83 -10.00
CA MET A 421 0.30 20.08 -9.51
C MET A 421 1.58 19.77 -8.71
N PRO A 422 2.75 19.71 -9.37
CA PRO A 422 4.00 19.37 -8.70
C PRO A 422 4.36 20.40 -7.63
N PRO A 423 4.66 19.99 -6.38
CA PRO A 423 5.19 20.91 -5.39
C PRO A 423 6.53 21.49 -5.87
N PRO A 424 6.79 22.78 -5.65
CA PRO A 424 8.08 23.38 -5.97
C PRO A 424 9.25 22.61 -5.36
N ALA A 425 10.40 22.56 -6.04
CA ALA A 425 11.58 21.81 -5.57
C ALA A 425 12.04 22.24 -4.17
N VAL A 426 11.84 23.51 -3.80
CA VAL A 426 12.14 24.01 -2.44
C VAL A 426 11.23 23.35 -1.40
N ASN A 427 9.93 23.17 -1.72
CA ASN A 427 8.96 22.49 -0.85
C ASN A 427 9.29 21.00 -0.73
N GLN A 428 9.67 20.33 -1.83
CA GLN A 428 10.09 18.92 -1.78
C GLN A 428 11.28 18.72 -0.84
N LYS A 429 12.31 19.58 -0.92
CA LYS A 429 13.47 19.54 -0.02
C LYS A 429 13.10 19.87 1.42
N HIS A 430 12.15 20.76 1.64
CA HIS A 430 11.65 21.11 2.97
C HIS A 430 10.89 19.92 3.57
N LEU A 431 10.02 19.29 2.79
CA LEU A 431 9.25 18.12 3.21
C LEU A 431 10.17 16.95 3.62
N ILE A 432 11.23 16.67 2.84
CA ILE A 432 12.24 15.65 3.20
C ILE A 432 12.83 15.96 4.59
N ARG A 433 13.25 17.20 4.84
CA ARG A 433 13.82 17.61 6.14
C ARG A 433 12.81 17.49 7.28
N MET A 434 11.56 17.94 7.05
CA MET A 434 10.50 17.84 8.05
C MET A 434 10.21 16.39 8.44
N VAL A 435 10.16 15.49 7.47
CA VAL A 435 9.94 14.06 7.74
C VAL A 435 11.16 13.43 8.43
N ASP A 436 12.37 13.79 8.05
CA ASP A 436 13.60 13.33 8.73
C ASP A 436 13.64 13.78 10.21
N GLN A 437 13.09 14.95 10.51
CA GLN A 437 13.00 15.57 11.85
C GLN A 437 11.56 15.51 12.40
N LEU A 438 10.80 14.48 12.08
CA LEU A 438 9.37 14.40 12.39
C LEU A 438 9.07 14.57 13.88
N GLU A 439 9.93 14.10 14.77
CA GLU A 439 9.76 14.22 16.23
C GLU A 439 9.80 15.66 16.73
N ASP A 440 10.38 16.58 15.97
CA ASP A 440 10.49 18.00 16.31
C ASP A 440 9.31 18.83 15.79
N LEU A 441 8.47 18.20 14.94
CA LEU A 441 7.34 18.87 14.32
C LEU A 441 6.19 19.02 15.33
N THR A 442 5.81 20.25 15.61
CA THR A 442 4.72 20.55 16.55
C THR A 442 3.34 20.38 15.95
N ASP A 443 3.23 20.40 14.62
CA ASP A 443 1.97 20.24 13.90
C ASP A 443 2.21 19.65 12.49
N VAL A 444 1.74 18.44 12.27
CA VAL A 444 1.90 17.71 11.00
C VAL A 444 1.14 18.34 9.83
N ARG A 445 0.22 19.29 10.08
CA ARG A 445 -0.47 20.05 9.03
C ARG A 445 0.51 20.86 8.18
N GLN A 446 1.68 21.23 8.71
CA GLN A 446 2.75 21.85 7.96
C GLN A 446 3.25 20.98 6.79
N ILE A 447 3.15 19.66 6.89
CA ILE A 447 3.41 18.76 5.77
C ILE A 447 2.40 19.01 4.64
N LEU A 448 1.11 19.12 4.99
CA LEU A 448 0.05 19.37 4.02
C LEU A 448 0.16 20.76 3.39
N ASP A 449 0.67 21.78 4.12
CA ASP A 449 0.93 23.11 3.59
C ASP A 449 1.91 23.11 2.41
N LEU A 450 2.86 22.15 2.39
CA LEU A 450 3.87 22.04 1.34
C LEU A 450 3.36 21.28 0.09
N ILE A 451 2.27 20.53 0.22
CA ILE A 451 1.79 19.59 -0.82
C ILE A 451 0.33 19.81 -1.24
N ALA A 452 -0.40 20.70 -0.62
CA ALA A 452 -1.82 20.98 -0.93
C ALA A 452 -2.01 21.84 -2.20
N GLY A 453 -1.09 21.83 -3.13
CA GLY A 453 -1.19 22.58 -4.39
C GLY A 453 -1.13 24.10 -4.15
N ALA A 454 0.04 24.69 -4.23
CA ALA A 454 0.27 26.14 -4.09
C ALA A 454 -0.44 26.96 -5.18
#